data_cb35a9398add58a967ad2a7da4aac28c
#
_entry.id   cb35a9398add58a967ad2a7da4aac28c
#
_cell.length_a   1.000
_cell.length_b   1.000
_cell.length_c   1.000
_cell.angle_alpha   90.00
_cell.angle_beta   90.00
_cell.angle_gamma   90.00
#
_symmetry.space_group_name_H-M   'P 1'
#
loop_
_entity.id
_entity.type
_entity.pdbx_description
1 polymer ?
#
loop_
_entity_poly.entity_id
_entity_poly.type
_entity_poly.pdbx_seq_one_letter_code
_entity_poly.pdbx_strand_id
1 'polypeptide(L)'
;MFKRYLSAELLRSRGSAVQWLPLLALPLALMTIVFSAIASPAKDATGVLGWQSMFVTGMYAPLVAVFAAVTERREVLARGGGTLWRRLTTRYEHIARLVVVLASLGAFHLLNFGVSWAVVFAQGREQHHLVALAGLYSALGAIGIAGLASACSRRYGLGATLILSVIWQVSSVTSKVVEGPTWWAFPPAWPMRLMLHSLHIHQNSVPLDPGDPLLQESPLPALALTLLLAAVGVYAAIVTPRRLRRLALPRRGQTTAVSSGTTATWRPATAPRATARPRLVGALVGLHRAACSPAVIACLALSALALLFLALFYPPTYVQGFFIFLLLPVGAGVLPVVVWPLLAPVWPLSHIESRHCSSALLWWLFGIVSTVCVGASLALSASGSSASATAVQLPLAIGVGYVISVFSLLIVIRLGIMSGLALCIVCTIVSVTLGGDVLARTPLWLIAFPAWPMNADSPARYILATVLIGIFATAGTWMVIRLLKTKALRPAN
;
A
#
# COMPACT_ATOMS: atom_id res chain seq x y z
N MET A 1 -9.57 35.43 0.33
CA MET A 1 -8.36 34.75 -0.19
C MET A 1 -8.49 33.24 -0.18
N PHE A 2 -8.78 32.59 0.93
CA PHE A 2 -8.85 31.10 1.04
C PHE A 2 -9.76 30.43 -0.01
N LYS A 3 -10.96 30.96 -0.29
CA LYS A 3 -11.87 30.44 -1.34
C LYS A 3 -11.19 30.22 -2.69
N ARG A 4 -10.30 31.11 -3.11
CA ARG A 4 -9.54 30.97 -4.39
C ARG A 4 -8.57 29.80 -4.37
N TYR A 5 -7.90 29.54 -3.23
CA TYR A 5 -7.01 28.40 -3.06
C TYR A 5 -7.80 27.08 -3.09
N LEU A 6 -8.93 27.05 -2.40
CA LEU A 6 -9.80 25.87 -2.37
C LEU A 6 -10.39 25.57 -3.76
N SER A 7 -10.91 26.58 -4.46
CA SER A 7 -11.41 26.39 -5.84
C SER A 7 -10.31 25.90 -6.79
N ALA A 8 -9.11 26.44 -6.68
CA ALA A 8 -7.97 25.98 -7.48
C ALA A 8 -7.59 24.53 -7.16
N GLU A 9 -7.64 24.12 -5.89
CA GLU A 9 -7.33 22.76 -5.48
C GLU A 9 -8.42 21.78 -5.90
N LEU A 10 -9.68 22.16 -5.83
CA LEU A 10 -10.81 21.38 -6.36
C LEU A 10 -10.68 21.16 -7.87
N LEU A 11 -10.31 22.19 -8.63
CA LEU A 11 -10.05 22.05 -10.07
C LEU A 11 -8.89 21.08 -10.35
N ARG A 12 -7.79 21.16 -9.57
CA ARG A 12 -6.64 20.24 -9.67
C ARG A 12 -6.98 18.81 -9.29
N SER A 13 -7.97 18.61 -8.41
CA SER A 13 -8.41 17.28 -7.98
C SER A 13 -9.26 16.59 -9.05
N ARG A 14 -9.89 17.34 -9.95
CA ARG A 14 -10.68 16.77 -11.06
C ARG A 14 -9.82 15.90 -11.96
N GLY A 15 -10.28 14.68 -12.20
CA GLY A 15 -9.53 13.68 -12.99
C GLY A 15 -8.28 13.13 -12.28
N SER A 16 -7.97 13.54 -11.05
CA SER A 16 -6.88 12.98 -10.25
C SER A 16 -7.35 11.78 -9.42
N ALA A 17 -6.38 10.98 -8.94
CA ALA A 17 -6.68 9.81 -8.13
C ALA A 17 -7.53 10.12 -6.88
N VAL A 18 -7.35 11.27 -6.24
CA VAL A 18 -8.12 11.69 -5.06
C VAL A 18 -9.63 11.70 -5.30
N GLN A 19 -10.07 11.97 -6.53
CA GLN A 19 -11.49 11.95 -6.89
C GLN A 19 -12.05 10.51 -6.93
N TRP A 20 -11.24 9.53 -7.29
CA TRP A 20 -11.66 8.14 -7.51
C TRP A 20 -11.39 7.24 -6.31
N LEU A 21 -10.45 7.60 -5.44
CA LEU A 21 -10.10 6.82 -4.25
C LEU A 21 -11.31 6.49 -3.34
N PRO A 22 -12.31 7.37 -3.14
CA PRO A 22 -13.50 7.01 -2.36
C PRO A 22 -14.24 5.78 -2.86
N LEU A 23 -14.17 5.48 -4.17
CA LEU A 23 -14.82 4.31 -4.75
C LEU A 23 -14.23 2.98 -4.27
N LEU A 24 -13.03 2.99 -3.67
CA LEU A 24 -12.46 1.81 -3.00
C LEU A 24 -13.32 1.34 -1.81
N ALA A 25 -14.19 2.21 -1.30
CA ALA A 25 -15.15 1.85 -0.26
C ALA A 25 -16.23 0.89 -0.76
N LEU A 26 -16.62 0.97 -2.04
CA LEU A 26 -17.72 0.16 -2.57
C LEU A 26 -17.45 -1.35 -2.52
N PRO A 27 -16.30 -1.87 -2.99
CA PRO A 27 -16.01 -3.29 -2.81
C PRO A 27 -15.92 -3.68 -1.34
N LEU A 28 -15.39 -2.83 -0.44
CA LEU A 28 -15.35 -3.10 1.00
C LEU A 28 -16.76 -3.21 1.60
N ALA A 29 -17.63 -2.25 1.32
CA ALA A 29 -19.01 -2.25 1.78
C ALA A 29 -19.79 -3.45 1.21
N LEU A 30 -19.63 -3.74 -0.08
CA LEU A 30 -20.27 -4.88 -0.73
C LEU A 30 -19.83 -6.20 -0.08
N MET A 31 -18.53 -6.38 0.12
CA MET A 31 -18.00 -7.57 0.79
C MET A 31 -18.54 -7.69 2.22
N THR A 32 -18.54 -6.60 2.99
CA THR A 32 -19.11 -6.57 4.33
C THR A 32 -20.57 -7.03 4.34
N ILE A 33 -21.39 -6.50 3.43
CA ILE A 33 -22.81 -6.83 3.37
C ILE A 33 -23.04 -8.30 2.95
N VAL A 34 -22.38 -8.72 1.86
CA VAL A 34 -22.56 -10.08 1.31
C VAL A 34 -22.08 -11.14 2.29
N PHE A 35 -20.86 -10.97 2.82
CA PHE A 35 -20.29 -11.99 3.71
C PHE A 35 -20.92 -12.00 5.09
N SER A 36 -21.35 -10.86 5.62
CA SER A 36 -22.12 -10.86 6.85
C SER A 36 -23.46 -11.59 6.70
N ALA A 37 -24.07 -11.51 5.52
CA ALA A 37 -25.32 -12.24 5.24
C ALA A 37 -25.10 -13.76 5.14
N ILE A 38 -23.94 -14.19 4.60
CA ILE A 38 -23.63 -15.62 4.41
C ILE A 38 -23.08 -16.25 5.69
N ALA A 39 -22.13 -15.59 6.34
CA ALA A 39 -21.37 -16.16 7.45
C ALA A 39 -21.95 -15.85 8.83
N SER A 40 -22.80 -14.84 8.96
CA SER A 40 -23.36 -14.39 10.23
C SER A 40 -24.83 -13.99 10.04
N PRO A 41 -25.75 -14.96 9.92
CA PRO A 41 -27.19 -14.67 9.76
C PRO A 41 -27.85 -14.17 11.06
N ALA A 42 -27.12 -13.46 11.91
CA ALA A 42 -27.61 -12.91 13.16
C ALA A 42 -28.69 -11.84 12.95
N LYS A 43 -29.60 -11.72 13.92
CA LYS A 43 -30.66 -10.69 13.93
C LYS A 43 -30.13 -9.29 14.24
N ASP A 44 -28.89 -9.19 14.70
CA ASP A 44 -28.19 -7.95 15.08
C ASP A 44 -27.14 -7.51 14.05
N ALA A 45 -26.42 -6.45 14.35
CA ALA A 45 -25.38 -5.88 13.50
C ALA A 45 -23.99 -6.55 13.67
N THR A 46 -23.83 -7.55 14.57
CA THR A 46 -22.52 -8.12 14.92
C THR A 46 -21.76 -8.67 13.72
N GLY A 47 -22.45 -9.33 12.78
CA GLY A 47 -21.82 -9.83 11.55
C GLY A 47 -21.23 -8.72 10.70
N VAL A 48 -21.94 -7.59 10.54
CA VAL A 48 -21.44 -6.43 9.78
C VAL A 48 -20.29 -5.75 10.51
N LEU A 49 -20.37 -5.59 11.83
CA LEU A 49 -19.30 -5.03 12.66
C LEU A 49 -18.05 -5.88 12.59
N GLY A 50 -18.18 -7.21 12.66
CA GLY A 50 -17.06 -8.15 12.51
C GLY A 50 -16.36 -8.03 11.15
N TRP A 51 -17.10 -7.86 10.05
CA TRP A 51 -16.50 -7.68 8.73
C TRP A 51 -15.88 -6.26 8.56
N GLN A 52 -16.48 -5.23 9.12
CA GLN A 52 -15.89 -3.89 9.15
C GLN A 52 -14.59 -3.85 9.98
N SER A 53 -14.47 -4.72 10.97
CA SER A 53 -13.25 -4.81 11.79
C SER A 53 -12.02 -5.15 10.96
N MET A 54 -12.15 -5.98 9.91
CA MET A 54 -11.04 -6.34 9.01
C MET A 54 -10.46 -5.12 8.28
N PHE A 55 -11.31 -4.16 7.90
CA PHE A 55 -10.83 -2.89 7.37
C PHE A 55 -10.08 -2.09 8.44
N VAL A 56 -10.66 -1.96 9.63
CA VAL A 56 -10.13 -1.15 10.72
C VAL A 56 -8.80 -1.70 11.22
N THR A 57 -8.72 -3.01 11.46
CA THR A 57 -7.52 -3.65 12.01
C THR A 57 -6.46 -3.94 10.95
N GLY A 58 -6.88 -4.20 9.69
CA GLY A 58 -5.96 -4.63 8.64
C GLY A 58 -5.32 -3.52 7.83
N MET A 59 -6.07 -2.47 7.45
CA MET A 59 -5.58 -1.52 6.43
C MET A 59 -5.94 -0.05 6.65
N TYR A 60 -6.53 0.29 7.77
CA TYR A 60 -7.05 1.63 8.04
C TYR A 60 -5.99 2.74 7.84
N ALA A 61 -4.88 2.69 8.57
CA ALA A 61 -3.85 3.73 8.50
C ALA A 61 -3.13 3.78 7.14
N PRO A 62 -2.72 2.65 6.52
CA PRO A 62 -2.17 2.66 5.16
C PRO A 62 -3.11 3.25 4.12
N LEU A 63 -4.39 2.93 4.19
CA LEU A 63 -5.36 3.46 3.24
C LEU A 63 -5.52 4.98 3.39
N VAL A 64 -5.69 5.48 4.62
CA VAL A 64 -5.76 6.92 4.90
C VAL A 64 -4.49 7.64 4.40
N ALA A 65 -3.31 7.03 4.61
CA ALA A 65 -2.04 7.59 4.15
C ALA A 65 -1.95 7.65 2.62
N VAL A 66 -2.54 6.70 1.89
CA VAL A 66 -2.60 6.73 0.41
C VAL A 66 -3.31 8.00 -0.07
N PHE A 67 -4.47 8.36 0.49
CA PHE A 67 -5.20 9.58 0.09
C PHE A 67 -4.34 10.84 0.22
N ALA A 68 -3.64 10.97 1.35
CA ALA A 68 -2.77 12.11 1.61
C ALA A 68 -1.51 12.11 0.71
N ALA A 69 -0.82 10.97 0.65
CA ALA A 69 0.45 10.86 -0.04
C ALA A 69 0.33 11.00 -1.57
N VAL A 70 -0.76 10.47 -2.14
CA VAL A 70 -1.07 10.62 -3.57
C VAL A 70 -1.27 12.08 -3.94
N THR A 71 -2.00 12.81 -3.12
CA THR A 71 -2.27 14.24 -3.34
C THR A 71 -0.97 15.04 -3.31
N GLU A 72 -0.09 14.78 -2.35
CA GLU A 72 1.22 15.43 -2.29
C GLU A 72 2.14 15.04 -3.44
N ARG A 73 2.09 13.76 -3.89
CA ARG A 73 2.85 13.30 -5.05
C ARG A 73 2.41 13.97 -6.35
N ARG A 74 1.11 14.20 -6.54
CA ARG A 74 0.58 14.94 -7.70
C ARG A 74 1.30 16.28 -7.87
N GLU A 75 1.50 17.01 -6.78
CA GLU A 75 2.19 18.30 -6.82
C GLU A 75 3.67 18.17 -7.17
N VAL A 76 4.32 17.07 -6.78
CA VAL A 76 5.72 16.81 -7.19
C VAL A 76 5.79 16.59 -8.70
N LEU A 77 4.87 15.77 -9.24
CA LEU A 77 4.82 15.46 -10.67
C LEU A 77 4.49 16.69 -11.52
N ALA A 78 3.59 17.54 -11.04
CA ALA A 78 3.22 18.79 -11.69
C ALA A 78 4.28 19.91 -11.51
N ARG A 79 5.44 19.60 -10.95
CA ARG A 79 6.50 20.57 -10.65
C ARG A 79 5.99 21.83 -9.93
N GLY A 80 5.11 21.61 -8.95
CA GLY A 80 4.44 22.66 -8.21
C GLY A 80 3.29 23.32 -8.97
N GLY A 81 2.79 22.70 -10.06
CA GLY A 81 1.58 23.15 -10.77
C GLY A 81 1.68 24.59 -11.34
N GLY A 82 2.87 25.04 -11.73
CA GLY A 82 3.10 26.42 -12.15
C GLY A 82 3.10 27.42 -10.99
N THR A 83 3.02 26.97 -9.75
CA THR A 83 2.99 27.84 -8.56
C THR A 83 4.37 28.40 -8.19
N LEU A 84 5.44 27.81 -8.73
CA LEU A 84 6.82 28.29 -8.53
C LEU A 84 7.02 29.76 -8.96
N TRP A 85 6.21 30.23 -9.91
CA TRP A 85 6.27 31.58 -10.46
C TRP A 85 5.37 32.57 -9.71
N ARG A 86 4.54 32.10 -8.76
CA ARG A 86 3.62 32.95 -8.02
C ARG A 86 3.99 32.98 -6.54
N ARG A 87 3.97 34.16 -5.94
CA ARG A 87 4.06 34.32 -4.48
C ARG A 87 2.76 33.82 -3.85
N LEU A 88 2.68 32.53 -3.56
CA LEU A 88 1.52 31.91 -2.88
C LEU A 88 1.79 31.80 -1.39
N THR A 89 0.74 31.98 -0.60
CA THR A 89 0.81 31.71 0.83
C THR A 89 0.72 30.19 1.04
N THR A 90 1.86 29.55 1.28
CA THR A 90 1.98 28.09 1.43
C THR A 90 1.00 27.50 2.44
N ARG A 91 0.70 28.22 3.53
CA ARG A 91 -0.28 27.77 4.54
C ARG A 91 -1.67 27.57 3.93
N TYR A 92 -2.19 28.53 3.16
CA TYR A 92 -3.50 28.41 2.51
C TYR A 92 -3.54 27.30 1.46
N GLU A 93 -2.45 27.07 0.75
CA GLU A 93 -2.31 25.95 -0.18
C GLU A 93 -2.37 24.61 0.56
N HIS A 94 -1.65 24.46 1.68
CA HIS A 94 -1.66 23.25 2.48
C HIS A 94 -3.04 22.98 3.10
N ILE A 95 -3.71 24.03 3.62
CA ILE A 95 -5.06 23.90 4.17
C ILE A 95 -6.05 23.47 3.08
N ALA A 96 -6.03 24.14 1.91
CA ALA A 96 -6.94 23.80 0.81
C ALA A 96 -6.76 22.35 0.37
N ARG A 97 -5.52 21.87 0.28
CA ARG A 97 -5.18 20.50 -0.08
C ARG A 97 -5.66 19.51 0.98
N LEU A 98 -5.41 19.80 2.25
CA LEU A 98 -5.89 18.95 3.34
C LEU A 98 -7.41 18.86 3.35
N VAL A 99 -8.13 19.96 3.12
CA VAL A 99 -9.61 19.96 3.03
C VAL A 99 -10.10 19.03 1.92
N VAL A 100 -9.45 19.04 0.75
CA VAL A 100 -9.82 18.13 -0.36
C VAL A 100 -9.54 16.67 0.00
N VAL A 101 -8.42 16.37 0.67
CA VAL A 101 -8.10 15.02 1.16
C VAL A 101 -9.14 14.57 2.18
N LEU A 102 -9.49 15.42 3.16
CA LEU A 102 -10.48 15.09 4.18
C LEU A 102 -11.89 14.92 3.60
N ALA A 103 -12.27 15.74 2.62
CA ALA A 103 -13.54 15.56 1.89
C ALA A 103 -13.58 14.21 1.15
N SER A 104 -12.48 13.83 0.51
CA SER A 104 -12.37 12.53 -0.17
C SER A 104 -12.40 11.36 0.82
N LEU A 105 -11.72 11.47 1.96
CA LEU A 105 -11.79 10.48 3.05
C LEU A 105 -13.20 10.41 3.67
N GLY A 106 -13.85 11.56 3.88
CA GLY A 106 -15.23 11.61 4.36
C GLY A 106 -16.18 10.87 3.41
N ALA A 107 -16.02 11.07 2.09
CA ALA A 107 -16.79 10.34 1.09
C ALA A 107 -16.48 8.82 1.14
N PHE A 108 -15.21 8.43 1.35
CA PHE A 108 -14.84 7.03 1.53
C PHE A 108 -15.52 6.41 2.75
N HIS A 109 -15.45 7.06 3.92
CA HIS A 109 -16.09 6.55 5.14
C HIS A 109 -17.62 6.50 5.02
N LEU A 110 -18.21 7.51 4.38
CA LEU A 110 -19.65 7.53 4.11
C LEU A 110 -20.07 6.36 3.20
N LEU A 111 -19.31 6.07 2.14
CA LEU A 111 -19.59 4.93 1.26
C LEU A 111 -19.34 3.60 1.96
N ASN A 112 -18.31 3.46 2.78
CA ASN A 112 -17.99 2.19 3.44
C ASN A 112 -18.97 1.89 4.58
N PHE A 113 -19.07 2.79 5.56
CA PHE A 113 -19.90 2.57 6.75
C PHE A 113 -21.34 2.98 6.53
N GLY A 114 -21.59 4.08 5.79
CA GLY A 114 -22.94 4.59 5.57
C GLY A 114 -23.79 3.65 4.72
N VAL A 115 -23.21 3.04 3.67
CA VAL A 115 -23.91 2.02 2.87
C VAL A 115 -24.18 0.77 3.72
N SER A 116 -23.20 0.29 4.49
CA SER A 116 -23.36 -0.85 5.39
C SER A 116 -24.43 -0.55 6.45
N TRP A 117 -24.42 0.63 7.06
CA TRP A 117 -25.42 1.09 8.00
C TRP A 117 -26.82 1.13 7.39
N ALA A 118 -26.97 1.70 6.18
CA ALA A 118 -28.26 1.82 5.51
C ALA A 118 -28.89 0.44 5.24
N VAL A 119 -28.10 -0.55 4.87
CA VAL A 119 -28.58 -1.92 4.66
C VAL A 119 -29.03 -2.56 5.97
N VAL A 120 -28.23 -2.44 7.04
CA VAL A 120 -28.54 -3.01 8.36
C VAL A 120 -29.80 -2.34 8.95
N PHE A 121 -29.91 -1.01 8.79
CA PHE A 121 -31.07 -0.23 9.21
C PHE A 121 -32.35 -0.67 8.45
N ALA A 122 -32.26 -0.78 7.12
CA ALA A 122 -33.39 -1.22 6.29
C ALA A 122 -33.84 -2.66 6.60
N GLN A 123 -32.93 -3.50 7.08
CA GLN A 123 -33.24 -4.87 7.54
C GLN A 123 -33.82 -4.89 8.98
N GLY A 124 -33.93 -3.76 9.65
CA GLY A 124 -34.43 -3.68 11.04
C GLY A 124 -33.53 -4.38 12.06
N ARG A 125 -32.22 -4.56 11.77
CA ARG A 125 -31.31 -5.23 12.69
C ARG A 125 -31.05 -4.38 13.93
N GLU A 126 -30.98 -5.02 15.07
CA GLU A 126 -30.60 -4.37 16.32
C GLU A 126 -29.16 -3.86 16.25
N GLN A 127 -28.83 -2.84 17.07
CA GLN A 127 -27.49 -2.24 17.17
C GLN A 127 -26.96 -1.59 15.87
N HIS A 128 -27.82 -1.33 14.87
CA HIS A 128 -27.41 -0.67 13.62
C HIS A 128 -26.68 0.66 13.85
N HIS A 129 -27.00 1.40 14.93
CA HIS A 129 -26.36 2.66 15.29
C HIS A 129 -24.83 2.50 15.56
N LEU A 130 -24.37 1.32 15.99
CA LEU A 130 -22.94 1.06 16.22
C LEU A 130 -22.14 1.11 14.91
N VAL A 131 -22.74 0.69 13.78
CA VAL A 131 -22.11 0.77 12.47
C VAL A 131 -21.86 2.23 12.07
N ALA A 132 -22.85 3.10 12.32
CA ALA A 132 -22.72 4.54 12.08
C ALA A 132 -21.67 5.18 13.00
N LEU A 133 -21.67 4.79 14.28
CA LEU A 133 -20.73 5.27 15.28
C LEU A 133 -19.27 4.86 14.94
N ALA A 134 -19.06 3.60 14.55
CA ALA A 134 -17.76 3.11 14.08
C ALA A 134 -17.27 3.90 12.87
N GLY A 135 -18.16 4.20 11.92
CA GLY A 135 -17.86 5.06 10.77
C GLY A 135 -17.45 6.47 11.16
N LEU A 136 -18.16 7.08 12.11
CA LEU A 136 -17.83 8.41 12.63
C LEU A 136 -16.47 8.44 13.33
N TYR A 137 -16.20 7.49 14.19
CA TYR A 137 -14.91 7.37 14.91
C TYR A 137 -13.75 7.08 13.96
N SER A 138 -13.98 6.24 12.96
CA SER A 138 -13.03 5.97 11.90
C SER A 138 -12.72 7.25 11.09
N ALA A 139 -13.74 8.01 10.71
CA ALA A 139 -13.55 9.28 10.01
C ALA A 139 -12.80 10.31 10.86
N LEU A 140 -13.07 10.38 12.16
CA LEU A 140 -12.39 11.28 13.08
C LEU A 140 -10.90 10.93 13.22
N GLY A 141 -10.58 9.65 13.44
CA GLY A 141 -9.19 9.20 13.54
C GLY A 141 -8.41 9.41 12.22
N ALA A 142 -9.09 9.29 11.08
CA ALA A 142 -8.50 9.55 9.78
C ALA A 142 -7.98 10.99 9.61
N ILE A 143 -8.57 11.98 10.29
CA ILE A 143 -8.12 13.39 10.21
C ILE A 143 -6.66 13.52 10.67
N GLY A 144 -6.35 12.95 11.83
CA GLY A 144 -4.99 13.01 12.40
C GLY A 144 -3.98 12.27 11.53
N ILE A 145 -4.30 11.04 11.14
CA ILE A 145 -3.44 10.21 10.29
C ILE A 145 -3.21 10.87 8.93
N ALA A 146 -4.25 11.40 8.28
CA ALA A 146 -4.12 12.10 6.99
C ALA A 146 -3.24 13.34 7.09
N GLY A 147 -3.37 14.10 8.18
CA GLY A 147 -2.53 15.26 8.44
C GLY A 147 -1.05 14.89 8.58
N LEU A 148 -0.73 13.90 9.42
CA LEU A 148 0.63 13.40 9.60
C LEU A 148 1.19 12.80 8.30
N ALA A 149 0.38 12.03 7.56
CA ALA A 149 0.77 11.45 6.27
C ALA A 149 1.05 12.53 5.21
N SER A 150 0.26 13.61 5.17
CA SER A 150 0.52 14.76 4.29
C SER A 150 1.86 15.42 4.60
N ALA A 151 2.14 15.67 5.88
CA ALA A 151 3.41 16.24 6.35
C ALA A 151 4.59 15.31 6.02
N CYS A 152 4.47 14.02 6.31
CA CYS A 152 5.46 13.00 6.03
C CYS A 152 5.74 12.90 4.53
N SER A 153 4.70 12.85 3.69
CA SER A 153 4.82 12.73 2.24
C SER A 153 5.53 13.92 1.60
N ARG A 154 5.29 15.14 2.10
CA ARG A 154 6.00 16.35 1.65
C ARG A 154 7.48 16.31 1.97
N ARG A 155 7.84 15.74 3.11
CA ARG A 155 9.23 15.74 3.59
C ARG A 155 10.03 14.56 3.06
N TYR A 156 9.42 13.36 3.06
CA TYR A 156 10.11 12.09 2.80
C TYR A 156 9.61 11.37 1.55
N GLY A 157 8.47 11.79 1.01
CA GLY A 157 7.86 11.20 -0.19
C GLY A 157 6.89 10.05 0.08
N LEU A 158 6.25 9.57 -0.99
CA LEU A 158 5.21 8.55 -0.96
C LEU A 158 5.66 7.25 -0.27
N GLY A 159 6.83 6.72 -0.65
CA GLY A 159 7.29 5.42 -0.14
C GLY A 159 7.48 5.42 1.38
N ALA A 160 8.17 6.44 1.92
CA ALA A 160 8.38 6.57 3.36
C ALA A 160 7.04 6.72 4.11
N THR A 161 6.09 7.46 3.54
CA THR A 161 4.76 7.64 4.15
C THR A 161 4.00 6.32 4.25
N LEU A 162 4.03 5.50 3.19
CA LEU A 162 3.37 4.19 3.20
C LEU A 162 4.03 3.25 4.21
N ILE A 163 5.36 3.22 4.28
CA ILE A 163 6.10 2.40 5.26
C ILE A 163 5.70 2.80 6.69
N LEU A 164 5.74 4.10 7.00
CA LEU A 164 5.39 4.60 8.33
C LEU A 164 3.92 4.34 8.66
N SER A 165 3.02 4.37 7.68
CA SER A 165 1.60 4.04 7.90
C SER A 165 1.37 2.55 8.17
N VAL A 166 2.17 1.66 7.59
CA VAL A 166 2.15 0.22 7.92
C VAL A 166 2.67 -0.02 9.33
N ILE A 167 3.77 0.64 9.72
CA ILE A 167 4.28 0.58 11.09
C ILE A 167 3.21 1.07 12.08
N TRP A 168 2.55 2.19 11.75
CA TRP A 168 1.44 2.72 12.54
C TRP A 168 0.32 1.70 12.70
N GLN A 169 -0.10 1.06 11.59
CA GLN A 169 -1.16 0.05 11.61
C GLN A 169 -0.79 -1.14 12.48
N VAL A 170 0.40 -1.71 12.30
CA VAL A 170 0.88 -2.84 13.11
C VAL A 170 0.94 -2.47 14.60
N SER A 171 1.45 -1.27 14.91
CA SER A 171 1.48 -0.79 16.29
C SER A 171 0.08 -0.64 16.88
N SER A 172 -0.88 -0.15 16.09
CA SER A 172 -2.26 0.08 16.55
C SER A 172 -3.06 -1.20 16.84
N VAL A 173 -2.65 -2.34 16.26
CA VAL A 173 -3.30 -3.65 16.49
C VAL A 173 -2.49 -4.58 17.38
N THR A 174 -1.40 -4.11 17.97
CA THR A 174 -0.64 -4.88 18.95
C THR A 174 -1.37 -4.84 20.29
N SER A 175 -1.77 -6.00 20.83
CA SER A 175 -2.56 -6.12 22.08
C SER A 175 -1.95 -5.32 23.23
N LYS A 176 -0.65 -5.50 23.50
CA LYS A 176 0.05 -4.77 24.56
C LYS A 176 0.01 -3.25 24.39
N VAL A 177 -0.16 -2.75 23.17
CA VAL A 177 -0.20 -1.32 22.85
C VAL A 177 -1.62 -0.78 22.96
N VAL A 178 -2.62 -1.45 22.38
CA VAL A 178 -3.98 -0.91 22.29
C VAL A 178 -4.87 -1.34 23.45
N GLU A 179 -4.69 -2.53 24.00
CA GLU A 179 -5.49 -3.07 25.12
C GLU A 179 -4.74 -3.04 26.46
N GLY A 180 -3.42 -2.78 26.42
CA GLY A 180 -2.59 -2.66 27.63
C GLY A 180 -2.91 -1.39 28.44
N PRO A 181 -2.50 -1.32 29.73
CA PRO A 181 -2.80 -0.20 30.64
C PRO A 181 -2.13 1.12 30.22
N THR A 182 -1.11 1.06 29.36
CA THR A 182 -0.34 2.23 28.88
C THR A 182 -0.75 2.69 27.48
N TRP A 183 -1.89 2.26 26.97
CA TRP A 183 -2.37 2.59 25.63
C TRP A 183 -2.40 4.09 25.33
N TRP A 184 -2.69 4.91 26.32
CA TRP A 184 -2.75 6.37 26.23
C TRP A 184 -1.41 7.02 25.84
N ALA A 185 -0.28 6.36 26.09
CA ALA A 185 1.06 6.83 25.72
C ALA A 185 1.38 6.59 24.21
N PHE A 186 0.58 5.78 23.53
CA PHE A 186 0.84 5.40 22.14
C PHE A 186 -0.18 6.01 21.19
N PRO A 187 0.19 7.05 20.39
CA PRO A 187 -0.73 7.69 19.45
C PRO A 187 -1.41 6.75 18.44
N PRO A 188 -0.78 5.65 17.96
CA PRO A 188 -1.47 4.67 17.12
C PRO A 188 -2.66 3.97 17.80
N ALA A 189 -2.61 3.80 19.10
CA ALA A 189 -3.66 3.14 19.87
C ALA A 189 -4.93 4.03 20.02
N TRP A 190 -4.80 5.35 19.98
CA TRP A 190 -5.90 6.26 20.31
C TRP A 190 -7.15 6.08 19.41
N PRO A 191 -7.03 6.21 18.08
CA PRO A 191 -8.20 5.99 17.22
C PRO A 191 -8.60 4.52 17.18
N MET A 192 -7.63 3.59 17.32
CA MET A 192 -7.93 2.16 17.30
C MET A 192 -8.78 1.76 18.50
N ARG A 193 -8.39 2.13 19.73
CA ARG A 193 -9.16 1.83 20.94
C ARG A 193 -10.59 2.39 20.89
N LEU A 194 -10.75 3.60 20.34
CA LEU A 194 -12.06 4.20 20.13
C LEU A 194 -12.94 3.38 19.18
N MET A 195 -12.34 2.85 18.10
CA MET A 195 -13.05 2.01 17.13
C MET A 195 -13.35 0.61 17.69
N LEU A 196 -12.42 -0.04 18.38
CA LEU A 196 -12.61 -1.37 18.97
C LEU A 196 -13.79 -1.37 19.93
N HIS A 197 -13.92 -0.34 20.77
CA HIS A 197 -15.06 -0.18 21.68
C HIS A 197 -16.40 -0.14 20.91
N SER A 198 -16.49 0.63 19.81
CA SER A 198 -17.74 0.73 19.03
C SER A 198 -18.01 -0.49 18.15
N LEU A 199 -16.98 -1.23 17.77
CA LEU A 199 -17.11 -2.46 17.01
C LEU A 199 -17.38 -3.70 17.89
N HIS A 200 -17.27 -3.58 19.21
CA HIS A 200 -17.39 -4.66 20.18
C HIS A 200 -16.44 -5.83 19.90
N ILE A 201 -15.21 -5.52 19.56
CA ILE A 201 -14.17 -6.50 19.20
C ILE A 201 -12.83 -6.20 19.87
N HIS A 202 -12.02 -7.24 20.03
CA HIS A 202 -10.59 -7.11 20.27
C HIS A 202 -9.81 -6.69 19.02
N GLN A 203 -8.54 -6.29 19.20
CA GLN A 203 -7.65 -5.92 18.11
C GLN A 203 -7.39 -7.04 17.07
N ASN A 204 -7.66 -8.29 17.41
CA ASN A 204 -7.58 -9.47 16.53
C ASN A 204 -8.92 -9.80 15.85
N SER A 205 -9.89 -8.88 15.89
CA SER A 205 -11.26 -9.05 15.36
C SER A 205 -12.10 -10.14 16.03
N VAL A 206 -11.70 -10.61 17.19
CA VAL A 206 -12.52 -11.51 18.02
C VAL A 206 -13.57 -10.66 18.76
N PRO A 207 -14.85 -11.09 18.79
CA PRO A 207 -15.88 -10.38 19.58
C PRO A 207 -15.50 -10.28 21.05
N LEU A 208 -15.87 -9.17 21.69
CA LEU A 208 -15.71 -8.97 23.12
C LEU A 208 -16.74 -9.79 23.88
N ASP A 209 -16.31 -10.44 24.96
CA ASP A 209 -17.23 -11.11 25.88
C ASP A 209 -18.09 -10.08 26.63
N PRO A 210 -19.34 -10.43 27.05
CA PRO A 210 -20.23 -9.48 27.73
C PRO A 210 -19.68 -8.85 29.02
N GLY A 211 -18.67 -9.45 29.62
CA GLY A 211 -17.99 -8.96 30.83
C GLY A 211 -16.64 -8.28 30.58
N ASP A 212 -16.26 -8.10 29.34
CA ASP A 212 -14.93 -7.57 28.98
C ASP A 212 -14.71 -6.15 29.52
N PRO A 213 -13.54 -5.86 30.13
CA PRO A 213 -13.21 -4.55 30.63
C PRO A 213 -13.31 -3.43 29.57
N LEU A 214 -13.04 -3.72 28.30
CA LEU A 214 -13.16 -2.76 27.21
C LEU A 214 -14.58 -2.23 27.00
N LEU A 215 -15.60 -3.04 27.27
CA LEU A 215 -17.02 -2.61 27.19
C LEU A 215 -17.43 -1.71 28.35
N GLN A 216 -16.76 -1.86 29.51
CA GLN A 216 -17.06 -1.09 30.72
C GLN A 216 -16.31 0.26 30.76
N GLU A 217 -15.26 0.41 29.97
CA GLU A 217 -14.47 1.63 29.90
C GLU A 217 -15.23 2.74 29.19
N SER A 218 -15.06 3.98 29.67
CA SER A 218 -15.57 5.15 28.96
C SER A 218 -14.78 5.38 27.68
N PRO A 219 -15.42 5.61 26.51
CA PRO A 219 -14.73 5.97 25.27
C PRO A 219 -14.17 7.41 25.29
N LEU A 220 -14.53 8.24 26.29
CA LEU A 220 -14.16 9.66 26.34
C LEU A 220 -12.64 9.91 26.34
N PRO A 221 -11.79 9.19 27.09
CA PRO A 221 -10.34 9.40 27.01
C PRO A 221 -9.78 9.11 25.61
N ALA A 222 -10.21 8.01 24.98
CA ALA A 222 -9.79 7.66 23.62
C ALA A 222 -10.27 8.68 22.58
N LEU A 223 -11.47 9.23 22.76
CA LEU A 223 -12.02 10.30 21.94
C LEU A 223 -11.20 11.59 22.09
N ALA A 224 -10.90 12.01 23.33
CA ALA A 224 -10.11 13.21 23.58
C ALA A 224 -8.69 13.11 22.97
N LEU A 225 -8.02 11.98 23.13
CA LEU A 225 -6.72 11.75 22.55
C LEU A 225 -6.77 11.66 21.01
N THR A 226 -7.83 11.08 20.44
CA THR A 226 -8.05 11.07 18.98
C THR A 226 -8.27 12.49 18.43
N LEU A 227 -9.00 13.34 19.15
CA LEU A 227 -9.14 14.76 18.81
C LEU A 227 -7.81 15.51 18.91
N LEU A 228 -7.01 15.21 19.93
CA LEU A 228 -5.64 15.75 20.04
C LEU A 228 -4.79 15.32 18.84
N LEU A 229 -4.84 14.04 18.45
CA LEU A 229 -4.15 13.54 17.27
C LEU A 229 -4.62 14.27 16.00
N ALA A 230 -5.93 14.51 15.85
CA ALA A 230 -6.47 15.27 14.75
C ALA A 230 -5.90 16.69 14.70
N ALA A 231 -5.86 17.39 15.84
CA ALA A 231 -5.31 18.74 15.93
C ALA A 231 -3.81 18.76 15.59
N VAL A 232 -3.02 17.83 16.14
CA VAL A 232 -1.58 17.68 15.85
C VAL A 232 -1.34 17.37 14.37
N GLY A 233 -2.12 16.46 13.80
CA GLY A 233 -2.02 16.10 12.39
C GLY A 233 -2.33 17.27 11.46
N VAL A 234 -3.42 17.98 11.72
CA VAL A 234 -3.80 19.20 10.97
C VAL A 234 -2.70 20.26 11.08
N TYR A 235 -2.20 20.52 12.28
CA TYR A 235 -1.10 21.46 12.50
C TYR A 235 0.15 21.04 11.71
N ALA A 236 0.58 19.79 11.80
CA ALA A 236 1.72 19.25 11.06
C ALA A 236 1.52 19.40 9.55
N ALA A 237 0.31 19.12 9.05
CA ALA A 237 -0.02 19.29 7.64
C ALA A 237 0.10 20.75 7.17
N ILE A 238 -0.22 21.72 8.01
CA ILE A 238 -0.18 23.14 7.65
C ILE A 238 1.24 23.68 7.67
N VAL A 239 2.01 23.33 8.71
CA VAL A 239 3.31 23.97 9.01
C VAL A 239 4.47 23.30 8.28
N THR A 240 4.40 22.00 7.99
CA THR A 240 5.55 21.27 7.40
C THR A 240 5.86 21.77 6.00
N PRO A 241 7.05 22.38 5.78
CA PRO A 241 7.44 22.87 4.48
C PRO A 241 7.75 21.68 3.54
N ARG A 242 7.58 21.93 2.26
CA ARG A 242 8.05 20.99 1.24
C ARG A 242 9.57 20.99 1.25
N ARG A 243 10.17 19.83 1.39
CA ARG A 243 11.60 19.70 1.10
C ARG A 243 11.78 19.84 -0.41
N LEU A 244 12.09 21.04 -0.86
CA LEU A 244 12.64 21.23 -2.19
C LEU A 244 13.88 20.33 -2.23
N ARG A 245 13.78 19.17 -2.86
CA ARG A 245 14.97 18.49 -3.34
C ARG A 245 15.62 19.56 -4.20
N ARG A 246 16.68 20.18 -3.70
CA ARG A 246 17.57 20.94 -4.56
C ARG A 246 17.82 19.97 -5.70
N LEU A 247 17.22 20.22 -6.87
CA LEU A 247 17.71 19.63 -8.10
C LEU A 247 19.18 19.94 -7.96
N ALA A 248 19.99 18.93 -7.68
CA ALA A 248 21.41 19.06 -7.89
C ALA A 248 21.46 19.38 -9.38
N LEU A 249 21.42 20.66 -9.68
CA LEU A 249 21.97 21.12 -10.94
C LEU A 249 23.24 20.32 -11.01
N PRO A 250 23.44 19.51 -12.05
CA PRO A 250 24.69 18.80 -12.21
C PRO A 250 25.72 19.89 -11.90
N ARG A 251 26.49 19.67 -10.84
CA ARG A 251 27.56 20.60 -10.46
C ARG A 251 28.23 20.83 -11.79
N ARG A 252 27.94 22.00 -12.38
CA ARG A 252 28.55 22.46 -13.60
C ARG A 252 30.01 22.26 -13.28
N GLY A 253 30.57 21.18 -13.86
CA GLY A 253 31.91 20.74 -13.54
C GLY A 253 32.71 22.01 -13.49
N GLN A 254 33.51 22.15 -12.48
CA GLN A 254 34.47 23.26 -12.44
C GLN A 254 34.88 23.48 -13.88
N THR A 255 34.35 24.54 -14.47
CA THR A 255 34.98 25.09 -15.64
C THR A 255 36.36 25.47 -15.11
N THR A 256 37.27 24.54 -15.15
CA THR A 256 38.68 24.87 -15.25
C THR A 256 38.70 25.97 -16.26
N ALA A 257 39.06 27.15 -15.80
CA ALA A 257 39.22 28.33 -16.62
C ALA A 257 39.97 27.86 -17.87
N VAL A 258 39.22 27.74 -18.98
CA VAL A 258 39.84 27.50 -20.27
C VAL A 258 40.62 28.78 -20.52
N SER A 259 41.92 28.72 -20.27
CA SER A 259 42.82 29.76 -20.71
C SER A 259 42.55 29.97 -22.20
N SER A 260 42.01 31.13 -22.52
CA SER A 260 41.82 31.65 -23.87
C SER A 260 43.16 31.57 -24.61
N GLY A 261 43.33 30.58 -25.46
CA GLY A 261 44.55 30.56 -26.25
C GLY A 261 44.91 29.32 -27.03
N THR A 262 44.02 28.41 -27.27
CA THR A 262 44.28 27.37 -28.29
C THR A 262 42.95 26.92 -28.90
N THR A 263 42.80 27.10 -30.19
CA THR A 263 41.79 26.48 -31.02
C THR A 263 41.91 24.94 -30.85
N ALA A 264 41.28 24.42 -29.81
CA ALA A 264 41.17 22.98 -29.61
C ALA A 264 40.29 22.47 -30.75
N THR A 265 40.91 21.95 -31.81
CA THR A 265 40.25 21.11 -32.77
C THR A 265 39.51 20.01 -31.97
N TRP A 266 38.18 20.07 -31.97
CA TRP A 266 37.31 19.06 -31.35
C TRP A 266 37.64 17.72 -32.03
N ARG A 267 38.56 16.96 -31.45
CA ARG A 267 38.71 15.55 -31.80
C ARG A 267 37.49 14.86 -31.22
N PRO A 268 36.62 14.26 -32.06
CA PRO A 268 35.60 13.39 -31.54
C PRO A 268 36.34 12.38 -30.67
N ALA A 269 36.06 12.39 -29.36
CA ALA A 269 36.54 11.33 -28.46
C ALA A 269 36.22 10.02 -29.19
N THR A 270 37.27 9.24 -29.50
CA THR A 270 37.10 7.96 -30.15
C THR A 270 36.01 7.25 -29.41
N ALA A 271 34.82 7.11 -30.06
CA ALA A 271 33.67 6.52 -29.45
C ALA A 271 34.15 5.20 -28.80
N PRO A 272 33.95 5.03 -27.48
CA PRO A 272 34.40 3.81 -26.84
C PRO A 272 33.87 2.67 -27.71
N ARG A 273 34.78 1.84 -28.24
CA ARG A 273 34.43 0.69 -29.08
C ARG A 273 33.19 0.07 -28.43
N ALA A 274 32.12 -0.06 -29.21
CA ALA A 274 30.89 -0.67 -28.77
C ALA A 274 31.22 -2.01 -28.15
N THR A 275 31.43 -2.01 -26.85
CA THR A 275 31.65 -3.22 -26.07
C THR A 275 30.46 -4.11 -26.35
N ALA A 276 30.71 -5.40 -26.59
CA ALA A 276 29.70 -6.38 -26.91
C ALA A 276 28.41 -6.12 -26.13
N ARG A 277 27.26 -6.05 -26.83
CA ARG A 277 25.95 -5.79 -26.23
C ARG A 277 25.81 -6.53 -24.92
N PRO A 278 25.40 -5.86 -23.82
CA PRO A 278 25.39 -6.51 -22.52
C PRO A 278 24.53 -7.76 -22.58
N ARG A 279 25.13 -8.89 -22.17
CA ARG A 279 24.42 -10.15 -21.98
C ARG A 279 23.34 -9.95 -20.92
N LEU A 280 22.37 -10.86 -20.81
CA LEU A 280 21.27 -10.80 -19.82
C LEU A 280 21.79 -10.47 -18.40
N VAL A 281 22.92 -11.06 -18.00
CA VAL A 281 23.55 -10.80 -16.70
C VAL A 281 23.96 -9.34 -16.54
N GLY A 282 24.56 -8.72 -17.58
CA GLY A 282 24.92 -7.31 -17.54
C GLY A 282 23.69 -6.40 -17.43
N ALA A 283 22.60 -6.73 -18.14
CA ALA A 283 21.33 -6.04 -18.03
C ALA A 283 20.70 -6.17 -16.64
N LEU A 284 20.78 -7.36 -16.01
CA LEU A 284 20.31 -7.60 -14.64
C LEU A 284 21.10 -6.78 -13.61
N VAL A 285 22.43 -6.75 -13.71
CA VAL A 285 23.28 -5.96 -12.79
C VAL A 285 23.01 -4.46 -12.93
N GLY A 286 22.91 -3.97 -14.17
CA GLY A 286 22.57 -2.56 -14.43
C GLY A 286 21.18 -2.22 -13.88
N LEU A 287 20.18 -3.06 -14.12
CA LEU A 287 18.83 -2.90 -13.61
C LEU A 287 18.80 -2.96 -12.07
N HIS A 288 19.50 -3.89 -11.45
CA HIS A 288 19.58 -4.00 -10.00
C HIS A 288 20.08 -2.71 -9.37
N ARG A 289 21.16 -2.12 -9.89
CA ARG A 289 21.69 -0.84 -9.42
C ARG A 289 20.69 0.31 -9.59
N ALA A 290 19.93 0.32 -10.68
CA ALA A 290 18.93 1.35 -10.94
C ALA A 290 17.64 1.19 -10.10
N ALA A 291 17.22 -0.06 -9.88
CA ALA A 291 15.97 -0.41 -9.19
C ALA A 291 16.14 -0.46 -7.68
N CYS A 292 17.31 -0.85 -7.14
CA CYS A 292 17.60 -0.87 -5.70
C CYS A 292 17.75 0.55 -5.14
N SER A 293 16.66 1.30 -5.16
CA SER A 293 16.58 2.60 -4.50
C SER A 293 16.52 2.44 -2.97
N PRO A 294 16.86 3.49 -2.20
CA PRO A 294 16.70 3.47 -0.74
C PRO A 294 15.29 3.06 -0.30
N ALA A 295 14.26 3.39 -1.10
CA ALA A 295 12.89 3.00 -0.80
C ALA A 295 12.67 1.48 -0.92
N VAL A 296 13.22 0.83 -1.94
CA VAL A 296 13.15 -0.63 -2.11
C VAL A 296 13.90 -1.33 -0.98
N ILE A 297 15.10 -0.86 -0.67
CA ILE A 297 15.91 -1.42 0.44
C ILE A 297 15.17 -1.27 1.76
N ALA A 298 14.57 -0.10 2.04
CA ALA A 298 13.78 0.12 3.24
C ALA A 298 12.55 -0.79 3.31
N CYS A 299 11.84 -1.00 2.19
CA CYS A 299 10.70 -1.93 2.15
C CYS A 299 11.15 -3.37 2.46
N LEU A 300 12.24 -3.83 1.87
CA LEU A 300 12.77 -5.18 2.12
C LEU A 300 13.26 -5.35 3.56
N ALA A 301 14.00 -4.37 4.09
CA ALA A 301 14.47 -4.37 5.46
C ALA A 301 13.30 -4.38 6.47
N LEU A 302 12.27 -3.56 6.22
CA LEU A 302 11.09 -3.53 7.07
C LEU A 302 10.31 -4.85 7.02
N SER A 303 10.18 -5.45 5.83
CA SER A 303 9.54 -6.76 5.67
C SER A 303 10.29 -7.84 6.45
N ALA A 304 11.62 -7.86 6.34
CA ALA A 304 12.47 -8.79 7.08
C ALA A 304 12.37 -8.58 8.60
N LEU A 305 12.39 -7.32 9.04
CA LEU A 305 12.25 -6.96 10.46
C LEU A 305 10.89 -7.37 11.01
N ALA A 306 9.81 -7.12 10.26
CA ALA A 306 8.45 -7.51 10.66
C ALA A 306 8.31 -9.03 10.77
N LEU A 307 8.84 -9.79 9.80
CA LEU A 307 8.85 -11.25 9.85
C LEU A 307 9.66 -11.78 11.02
N LEU A 308 10.84 -11.20 11.27
CA LEU A 308 11.70 -11.58 12.40
C LEU A 308 10.99 -11.30 13.73
N PHE A 309 10.38 -10.11 13.88
CA PHE A 309 9.64 -9.75 15.08
C PHE A 309 8.49 -10.74 15.33
N LEU A 310 7.70 -11.04 14.30
CA LEU A 310 6.60 -12.00 14.44
C LEU A 310 7.11 -13.40 14.77
N ALA A 311 8.18 -13.86 14.13
CA ALA A 311 8.76 -15.18 14.39
C ALA A 311 9.29 -15.35 15.82
N LEU A 312 9.73 -14.25 16.45
CA LEU A 312 10.26 -14.28 17.83
C LEU A 312 9.17 -14.20 18.90
N PHE A 313 8.04 -13.53 18.61
CA PHE A 313 7.04 -13.18 19.64
C PHE A 313 5.67 -13.79 19.44
N TYR A 314 5.41 -14.42 18.27
CA TYR A 314 4.08 -14.95 17.93
C TYR A 314 4.13 -16.39 17.45
N PRO A 315 3.04 -17.17 17.64
CA PRO A 315 2.92 -18.51 17.11
C PRO A 315 3.08 -18.58 15.58
N PRO A 316 3.53 -19.72 15.02
CA PRO A 316 3.76 -19.89 13.58
C PRO A 316 2.55 -19.54 12.70
N THR A 317 1.34 -19.82 13.18
CA THR A 317 0.08 -19.52 12.48
C THR A 317 -0.10 -18.02 12.21
N TYR A 318 0.31 -17.15 13.14
CA TYR A 318 0.27 -15.70 12.95
C TYR A 318 1.33 -15.22 11.96
N VAL A 319 2.53 -15.80 12.02
CA VAL A 319 3.62 -15.50 11.07
C VAL A 319 3.18 -15.86 9.66
N GLN A 320 2.58 -17.04 9.48
CA GLN A 320 2.07 -17.54 8.20
C GLN A 320 0.92 -16.67 7.70
N GLY A 321 -0.06 -16.34 8.54
CA GLY A 321 -1.18 -15.48 8.19
C GLY A 321 -0.71 -14.09 7.78
N PHE A 322 0.18 -13.46 8.54
CA PHE A 322 0.75 -12.15 8.20
C PHE A 322 1.49 -12.19 6.86
N PHE A 323 2.30 -13.22 6.63
CA PHE A 323 3.04 -13.35 5.38
C PHE A 323 2.10 -13.51 4.18
N ILE A 324 1.16 -14.45 4.22
CA ILE A 324 0.33 -14.82 3.07
C ILE A 324 -0.78 -13.80 2.83
N PHE A 325 -1.45 -13.34 3.89
CA PHE A 325 -2.60 -12.45 3.72
C PHE A 325 -2.23 -10.99 3.54
N LEU A 326 -1.09 -10.55 4.04
CA LEU A 326 -0.70 -9.14 4.02
C LEU A 326 0.61 -8.91 3.26
N LEU A 327 1.71 -9.51 3.72
CA LEU A 327 3.03 -9.18 3.21
C LEU A 327 3.22 -9.59 1.75
N LEU A 328 2.74 -10.77 1.36
CA LEU A 328 2.85 -11.27 -0.01
C LEU A 328 2.08 -10.41 -1.01
N PRO A 329 0.76 -10.13 -0.86
CA PRO A 329 0.03 -9.31 -1.81
C PRO A 329 0.49 -7.85 -1.82
N VAL A 330 0.76 -7.25 -0.65
CA VAL A 330 1.24 -5.87 -0.56
C VAL A 330 2.67 -5.75 -1.10
N GLY A 331 3.59 -6.59 -0.65
CA GLY A 331 4.99 -6.53 -1.02
C GLY A 331 5.20 -6.76 -2.52
N ALA A 332 4.62 -7.84 -3.04
CA ALA A 332 4.71 -8.18 -4.46
C ALA A 332 4.04 -7.12 -5.35
N GLY A 333 2.90 -6.57 -4.92
CA GLY A 333 2.17 -5.56 -5.68
C GLY A 333 2.80 -4.17 -5.63
N VAL A 334 3.35 -3.75 -4.49
CA VAL A 334 4.00 -2.43 -4.33
C VAL A 334 5.36 -2.36 -5.01
N LEU A 335 6.07 -3.47 -5.15
CA LEU A 335 7.40 -3.49 -5.75
C LEU A 335 7.45 -2.84 -7.14
N PRO A 336 6.59 -3.20 -8.13
CA PRO A 336 6.53 -2.52 -9.42
C PRO A 336 6.10 -1.06 -9.33
N VAL A 337 5.22 -0.72 -8.39
CA VAL A 337 4.75 0.66 -8.15
C VAL A 337 5.91 1.59 -7.77
N VAL A 338 6.87 1.09 -6.99
CA VAL A 338 8.06 1.85 -6.57
C VAL A 338 9.12 1.87 -7.66
N VAL A 339 9.34 0.76 -8.34
CA VAL A 339 10.46 0.58 -9.28
C VAL A 339 10.17 1.18 -10.66
N TRP A 340 8.98 0.97 -11.21
CA TRP A 340 8.68 1.44 -12.57
C TRP A 340 8.87 2.95 -12.77
N PRO A 341 8.46 3.84 -11.86
CA PRO A 341 8.69 5.28 -12.03
C PRO A 341 10.15 5.70 -12.09
N LEU A 342 11.06 4.89 -11.56
CA LEU A 342 12.51 5.12 -11.64
C LEU A 342 13.06 4.71 -13.00
N LEU A 343 12.50 3.65 -13.57
CA LEU A 343 12.94 3.08 -14.85
C LEU A 343 12.26 3.72 -16.06
N ALA A 344 11.00 4.16 -15.93
CA ALA A 344 10.21 4.67 -17.04
C ALA A 344 10.89 5.81 -17.84
N PRO A 345 11.56 6.82 -17.21
CA PRO A 345 12.19 7.90 -17.95
C PRO A 345 13.39 7.44 -18.80
N VAL A 346 14.08 6.40 -18.37
CA VAL A 346 15.29 5.88 -19.04
C VAL A 346 14.99 4.64 -19.89
N TRP A 347 13.77 4.14 -19.87
CA TRP A 347 13.39 2.89 -20.51
C TRP A 347 13.66 2.83 -22.02
N PRO A 348 13.32 3.88 -22.82
CA PRO A 348 13.61 3.87 -24.25
C PRO A 348 15.09 3.71 -24.54
N LEU A 349 15.96 4.43 -23.81
CA LEU A 349 17.41 4.34 -23.97
C LEU A 349 17.95 2.95 -23.59
N SER A 350 17.49 2.42 -22.46
CA SER A 350 17.90 1.09 -21.99
C SER A 350 17.53 -0.01 -22.98
N HIS A 351 16.37 0.12 -23.64
CA HIS A 351 15.92 -0.89 -24.61
C HIS A 351 16.71 -0.83 -25.92
N ILE A 352 17.18 0.34 -26.33
CA ILE A 352 18.08 0.50 -27.49
C ILE A 352 19.41 -0.18 -27.18
N GLU A 353 19.92 -0.02 -25.97
CA GLU A 353 21.20 -0.54 -25.52
C GLU A 353 21.18 -2.08 -25.38
N SER A 354 20.08 -2.63 -24.86
CA SER A 354 19.92 -4.08 -24.68
C SER A 354 18.48 -4.55 -24.89
N ARG A 355 18.28 -5.43 -25.88
CA ARG A 355 17.00 -6.14 -26.09
C ARG A 355 16.59 -7.06 -24.92
N HIS A 356 17.50 -7.33 -23.99
CA HIS A 356 17.25 -8.18 -22.81
C HIS A 356 16.68 -7.42 -21.60
N CYS A 357 16.55 -6.08 -21.66
CA CYS A 357 16.07 -5.28 -20.52
C CYS A 357 14.70 -5.72 -20.00
N SER A 358 13.75 -6.07 -20.90
CA SER A 358 12.43 -6.53 -20.49
C SER A 358 12.49 -7.85 -19.74
N SER A 359 13.28 -8.81 -20.22
CA SER A 359 13.49 -10.09 -19.53
C SER A 359 14.25 -9.89 -18.22
N ALA A 360 15.25 -9.00 -18.21
CA ALA A 360 16.00 -8.66 -16.99
C ALA A 360 15.08 -8.10 -15.90
N LEU A 361 14.13 -7.22 -16.24
CA LEU A 361 13.17 -6.67 -15.28
C LEU A 361 12.29 -7.76 -14.67
N LEU A 362 11.79 -8.69 -15.48
CA LEU A 362 10.95 -9.78 -15.02
C LEU A 362 11.75 -10.78 -14.14
N TRP A 363 12.97 -11.11 -14.52
CA TRP A 363 13.86 -11.94 -13.70
C TRP A 363 14.25 -11.27 -12.39
N TRP A 364 14.44 -9.95 -12.41
CA TRP A 364 14.73 -9.18 -11.20
C TRP A 364 13.54 -9.20 -10.23
N LEU A 365 12.31 -8.98 -10.73
CA LEU A 365 11.09 -9.08 -9.93
C LEU A 365 10.92 -10.47 -9.34
N PHE A 366 11.09 -11.50 -10.15
CA PHE A 366 11.05 -12.89 -9.71
C PHE A 366 12.08 -13.16 -8.60
N GLY A 367 13.32 -12.69 -8.78
CA GLY A 367 14.39 -12.87 -7.81
C GLY A 367 14.10 -12.20 -6.46
N ILE A 368 13.59 -10.95 -6.46
CA ILE A 368 13.24 -10.26 -5.21
C ILE A 368 12.07 -10.96 -4.50
N VAL A 369 11.01 -11.33 -5.23
CA VAL A 369 9.87 -12.06 -4.66
C VAL A 369 10.34 -13.40 -4.08
N SER A 370 11.14 -14.15 -4.81
CA SER A 370 11.69 -15.43 -4.33
C SER A 370 12.51 -15.25 -3.06
N THR A 371 13.36 -14.21 -2.99
CA THR A 371 14.18 -13.93 -1.81
C THR A 371 13.29 -13.63 -0.58
N VAL A 372 12.23 -12.85 -0.74
CA VAL A 372 11.28 -12.55 0.36
C VAL A 372 10.53 -13.81 0.78
N CYS A 373 10.06 -14.63 -0.17
CA CYS A 373 9.35 -15.88 0.14
C CYS A 373 10.26 -16.89 0.85
N VAL A 374 11.51 -17.04 0.43
CA VAL A 374 12.49 -17.89 1.12
C VAL A 374 12.78 -17.37 2.52
N GLY A 375 12.98 -16.05 2.68
CA GLY A 375 13.16 -15.45 4.00
C GLY A 375 11.97 -15.68 4.93
N ALA A 376 10.74 -15.57 4.41
CA ALA A 376 9.52 -15.87 5.16
C ALA A 376 9.42 -17.35 5.55
N SER A 377 9.76 -18.26 4.64
CA SER A 377 9.78 -19.70 4.94
C SER A 377 10.82 -20.06 6.01
N LEU A 378 11.97 -19.40 6.00
CA LEU A 378 12.99 -19.56 7.06
C LEU A 378 12.48 -19.02 8.40
N ALA A 379 11.82 -17.86 8.41
CA ALA A 379 11.21 -17.30 9.62
C ALA A 379 10.09 -18.22 10.18
N LEU A 380 9.27 -18.80 9.31
CA LEU A 380 8.25 -19.78 9.69
C LEU A 380 8.88 -21.04 10.29
N SER A 381 9.92 -21.60 9.68
CA SER A 381 10.63 -22.75 10.22
C SER A 381 11.29 -22.44 11.57
N ALA A 382 11.86 -21.24 11.73
CA ALA A 382 12.44 -20.78 12.99
C ALA A 382 11.39 -20.59 14.10
N SER A 383 10.14 -20.23 13.76
CA SER A 383 9.03 -20.11 14.71
C SER A 383 8.40 -21.45 15.12
N GLY A 384 8.88 -22.59 14.58
CA GLY A 384 8.43 -23.93 14.93
C GLY A 384 7.48 -24.60 13.92
N SER A 385 7.27 -24.02 12.73
CA SER A 385 6.56 -24.68 11.65
C SER A 385 7.35 -25.86 11.10
N SER A 386 6.66 -26.93 10.64
CA SER A 386 7.37 -28.05 10.02
C SER A 386 8.03 -27.62 8.71
N ALA A 387 9.30 -27.99 8.54
CA ALA A 387 10.07 -27.66 7.34
C ALA A 387 9.45 -28.26 6.07
N SER A 388 8.81 -29.43 6.17
CA SER A 388 8.13 -30.07 5.05
C SER A 388 6.90 -29.29 4.60
N ALA A 389 6.08 -28.79 5.54
CA ALA A 389 4.91 -27.96 5.20
C ALA A 389 5.32 -26.64 4.56
N THR A 390 6.32 -25.95 5.11
CA THR A 390 6.85 -24.70 4.52
C THR A 390 7.47 -24.91 3.15
N ALA A 391 8.17 -26.02 2.92
CA ALA A 391 8.74 -26.36 1.62
C ALA A 391 7.68 -26.61 0.54
N VAL A 392 6.55 -27.24 0.88
CA VAL A 392 5.42 -27.43 -0.04
C VAL A 392 4.74 -26.10 -0.40
N GLN A 393 4.63 -25.18 0.55
CA GLN A 393 3.98 -23.87 0.31
C GLN A 393 4.86 -22.88 -0.46
N LEU A 394 6.17 -22.99 -0.36
CA LEU A 394 7.11 -22.04 -0.94
C LEU A 394 6.95 -21.84 -2.46
N PRO A 395 6.84 -22.89 -3.31
CA PRO A 395 6.65 -22.70 -4.74
C PRO A 395 5.36 -21.94 -5.08
N LEU A 396 4.26 -22.23 -4.38
CA LEU A 396 3.01 -21.52 -4.57
C LEU A 396 3.13 -20.05 -4.15
N ALA A 397 3.80 -19.76 -3.02
CA ALA A 397 4.03 -18.39 -2.57
C ALA A 397 4.86 -17.58 -3.57
N ILE A 398 5.95 -18.17 -4.10
CA ILE A 398 6.77 -17.54 -5.15
C ILE A 398 5.93 -17.29 -6.40
N GLY A 399 5.17 -18.30 -6.85
CA GLY A 399 4.34 -18.21 -8.04
C GLY A 399 3.26 -17.13 -7.92
N VAL A 400 2.51 -17.11 -6.83
CA VAL A 400 1.49 -16.10 -6.53
C VAL A 400 2.10 -14.71 -6.45
N GLY A 401 3.20 -14.54 -5.71
CA GLY A 401 3.88 -13.25 -5.60
C GLY A 401 4.39 -12.74 -6.95
N TYR A 402 4.93 -13.64 -7.79
CA TYR A 402 5.34 -13.28 -9.14
C TYR A 402 4.15 -12.83 -10.01
N VAL A 403 3.04 -13.57 -10.00
CA VAL A 403 1.81 -13.20 -10.71
C VAL A 403 1.32 -11.82 -10.29
N ILE A 404 1.22 -11.55 -8.99
CA ILE A 404 0.81 -10.23 -8.46
C ILE A 404 1.78 -9.14 -8.97
N SER A 405 3.09 -9.36 -8.91
CA SER A 405 4.09 -8.40 -9.38
C SER A 405 3.97 -8.10 -10.86
N VAL A 406 3.76 -9.13 -11.70
CA VAL A 406 3.63 -8.97 -13.15
C VAL A 406 2.35 -8.21 -13.51
N PHE A 407 1.21 -8.54 -12.89
CA PHE A 407 -0.05 -7.82 -13.12
C PHE A 407 0.01 -6.39 -12.57
N SER A 408 0.62 -6.18 -11.41
CA SER A 408 0.86 -4.84 -10.89
C SER A 408 1.71 -4.01 -11.85
N LEU A 409 2.80 -4.57 -12.39
CA LEU A 409 3.63 -3.91 -13.38
C LEU A 409 2.84 -3.55 -14.65
N LEU A 410 2.03 -4.48 -15.17
CA LEU A 410 1.19 -4.27 -16.33
C LEU A 410 0.23 -3.08 -16.13
N ILE A 411 -0.41 -3.03 -14.96
CA ILE A 411 -1.37 -1.97 -14.59
C ILE A 411 -0.64 -0.64 -14.39
N VAL A 412 0.49 -0.65 -13.69
CA VAL A 412 1.31 0.56 -13.47
C VAL A 412 1.78 1.17 -14.78
N ILE A 413 2.21 0.36 -15.75
CA ILE A 413 2.64 0.83 -17.07
C ILE A 413 1.48 1.42 -17.87
N ARG A 414 0.29 0.83 -17.82
CA ARG A 414 -0.89 1.27 -18.58
C ARG A 414 -1.66 2.40 -17.94
N LEU A 415 -1.99 2.25 -16.68
CA LEU A 415 -2.95 3.09 -15.94
C LEU A 415 -2.29 3.98 -14.88
N GLY A 416 -0.99 3.75 -14.63
CA GLY A 416 -0.23 4.52 -13.67
C GLY A 416 -0.19 3.92 -12.26
N ILE A 417 0.55 4.59 -11.39
CA ILE A 417 0.92 4.13 -10.05
C ILE A 417 -0.30 3.89 -9.15
N MET A 418 -1.33 4.73 -9.28
CA MET A 418 -2.51 4.66 -8.44
C MET A 418 -3.31 3.39 -8.68
N SER A 419 -3.44 3.00 -9.93
CA SER A 419 -4.12 1.75 -10.29
C SER A 419 -3.34 0.53 -9.80
N GLY A 420 -2.00 0.59 -9.80
CA GLY A 420 -1.16 -0.45 -9.19
C GLY A 420 -1.37 -0.55 -7.68
N LEU A 421 -1.44 0.57 -6.96
CA LEU A 421 -1.77 0.58 -5.52
C LEU A 421 -3.19 0.06 -5.25
N ALA A 422 -4.16 0.45 -6.08
CA ALA A 422 -5.52 -0.06 -5.96
C ALA A 422 -5.57 -1.59 -6.13
N LEU A 423 -4.82 -2.15 -7.08
CA LEU A 423 -4.69 -3.60 -7.22
C LEU A 423 -4.13 -4.24 -5.95
N CYS A 424 -3.08 -3.67 -5.34
CA CYS A 424 -2.51 -4.20 -4.10
C CYS A 424 -3.55 -4.24 -2.98
N ILE A 425 -4.33 -3.16 -2.83
CA ILE A 425 -5.40 -3.06 -1.83
C ILE A 425 -6.47 -4.14 -2.09
N VAL A 426 -6.93 -4.27 -3.33
CA VAL A 426 -7.93 -5.28 -3.71
C VAL A 426 -7.40 -6.69 -3.45
N CYS A 427 -6.16 -6.99 -3.87
CA CYS A 427 -5.54 -8.30 -3.61
C CYS A 427 -5.44 -8.60 -2.10
N THR A 428 -5.11 -7.60 -1.29
CA THR A 428 -5.02 -7.76 0.17
C THR A 428 -6.41 -8.02 0.77
N ILE A 429 -7.42 -7.25 0.37
CA ILE A 429 -8.80 -7.45 0.80
C ILE A 429 -9.26 -8.87 0.46
N VAL A 430 -9.11 -9.26 -0.81
CA VAL A 430 -9.49 -10.60 -1.28
C VAL A 430 -8.73 -11.69 -0.51
N SER A 431 -7.45 -11.50 -0.25
CA SER A 431 -6.62 -12.43 0.51
C SER A 431 -7.13 -12.62 1.94
N VAL A 432 -7.37 -11.52 2.66
CA VAL A 432 -7.79 -11.56 4.06
C VAL A 432 -9.24 -12.07 4.20
N THR A 433 -10.14 -11.64 3.31
CA THR A 433 -11.57 -11.94 3.47
C THR A 433 -11.95 -13.31 2.93
N LEU A 434 -11.50 -13.67 1.73
CA LEU A 434 -11.83 -14.95 1.09
C LEU A 434 -10.85 -16.07 1.44
N GLY A 435 -9.66 -15.71 1.91
CA GLY A 435 -8.62 -16.66 2.30
C GLY A 435 -8.77 -17.21 3.72
N GLY A 436 -9.67 -16.66 4.55
CA GLY A 436 -9.92 -17.14 5.91
C GLY A 436 -10.65 -18.47 5.95
N ASP A 437 -10.56 -19.20 7.07
CA ASP A 437 -10.96 -20.60 7.24
C ASP A 437 -12.37 -20.95 6.75
N VAL A 438 -13.34 -20.09 6.99
CA VAL A 438 -14.75 -20.38 6.67
C VAL A 438 -14.98 -20.33 5.16
N LEU A 439 -14.54 -19.27 4.51
CA LEU A 439 -14.76 -19.05 3.07
C LEU A 439 -13.79 -19.84 2.20
N ALA A 440 -12.62 -20.15 2.71
CA ALA A 440 -11.63 -20.99 2.03
C ALA A 440 -12.13 -22.44 1.79
N ARG A 441 -13.09 -22.91 2.57
CA ARG A 441 -13.72 -24.23 2.37
C ARG A 441 -14.75 -24.23 1.24
N THR A 442 -15.23 -23.08 0.82
CA THR A 442 -16.18 -22.92 -0.27
C THR A 442 -15.46 -22.79 -1.63
N PRO A 443 -16.14 -22.87 -2.79
CA PRO A 443 -15.54 -22.62 -4.11
C PRO A 443 -14.91 -21.22 -4.26
N LEU A 444 -15.19 -20.28 -3.35
CA LEU A 444 -14.64 -18.92 -3.34
C LEU A 444 -13.12 -18.89 -3.13
N TRP A 445 -12.51 -19.98 -2.63
CA TRP A 445 -11.04 -20.08 -2.53
C TRP A 445 -10.33 -19.85 -3.87
N LEU A 446 -10.99 -20.17 -5.01
CA LEU A 446 -10.44 -19.93 -6.34
C LEU A 446 -10.22 -18.44 -6.62
N ILE A 447 -11.11 -17.57 -6.13
CA ILE A 447 -11.01 -16.12 -6.28
C ILE A 447 -9.93 -15.55 -5.34
N ALA A 448 -9.73 -16.20 -4.20
CA ALA A 448 -8.73 -15.83 -3.21
C ALA A 448 -7.30 -16.22 -3.64
N PHE A 449 -6.93 -15.99 -4.89
CA PHE A 449 -5.64 -16.43 -5.42
C PHE A 449 -4.41 -15.97 -4.62
N PRO A 450 -4.39 -14.81 -3.94
CA PRO A 450 -3.24 -14.45 -3.12
C PRO A 450 -3.08 -15.36 -1.88
N ALA A 451 -4.16 -16.02 -1.44
CA ALA A 451 -4.18 -16.94 -0.30
C ALA A 451 -3.99 -18.41 -0.69
N TRP A 452 -3.82 -18.72 -1.99
CA TRP A 452 -3.61 -20.12 -2.44
C TRP A 452 -2.48 -20.88 -1.72
N PRO A 453 -1.35 -20.25 -1.36
CA PRO A 453 -0.31 -20.97 -0.63
C PRO A 453 -0.76 -21.56 0.70
N MET A 454 -1.77 -20.95 1.35
CA MET A 454 -2.36 -21.44 2.60
C MET A 454 -3.53 -22.40 2.39
N ASN A 455 -4.33 -22.17 1.32
CA ASN A 455 -5.60 -22.84 1.09
C ASN A 455 -5.52 -24.05 0.15
N ALA A 456 -4.35 -24.33 -0.43
CA ALA A 456 -4.10 -25.52 -1.24
C ALA A 456 -3.74 -26.74 -0.37
N ASP A 457 -4.67 -27.11 0.48
CA ASP A 457 -4.56 -28.15 1.51
C ASP A 457 -4.70 -29.59 0.98
N SER A 458 -5.24 -29.75 -0.23
CA SER A 458 -5.40 -31.03 -0.90
C SER A 458 -4.57 -31.11 -2.17
N PRO A 459 -4.13 -32.33 -2.61
CA PRO A 459 -3.39 -32.50 -3.85
C PRO A 459 -4.10 -31.91 -5.07
N ALA A 460 -5.42 -32.04 -5.14
CA ALA A 460 -6.23 -31.50 -6.24
C ALA A 460 -6.16 -29.96 -6.27
N ARG A 461 -6.35 -29.29 -5.12
CA ARG A 461 -6.24 -27.83 -5.00
C ARG A 461 -4.83 -27.35 -5.30
N TYR A 462 -3.81 -28.07 -4.83
CA TYR A 462 -2.40 -27.75 -5.10
C TYR A 462 -2.07 -27.78 -6.59
N ILE A 463 -2.46 -28.85 -7.28
CA ILE A 463 -2.26 -29.02 -8.73
C ILE A 463 -3.02 -27.91 -9.48
N LEU A 464 -4.28 -27.66 -9.15
CA LEU A 464 -5.08 -26.62 -9.80
C LEU A 464 -4.48 -25.24 -9.59
N ALA A 465 -4.08 -24.88 -8.37
CA ALA A 465 -3.40 -23.63 -8.08
C ALA A 465 -2.09 -23.49 -8.89
N THR A 466 -1.27 -24.55 -8.94
CA THR A 466 -0.01 -24.55 -9.70
C THR A 466 -0.25 -24.32 -11.20
N VAL A 467 -1.24 -25.01 -11.79
CA VAL A 467 -1.59 -24.84 -13.21
C VAL A 467 -2.07 -23.41 -13.49
N LEU A 468 -2.97 -22.87 -12.66
CA LEU A 468 -3.48 -21.52 -12.82
C LEU A 468 -2.37 -20.46 -12.64
N ILE A 469 -1.46 -20.64 -11.68
CA ILE A 469 -0.28 -19.78 -11.52
C ILE A 469 0.56 -19.82 -12.82
N GLY A 470 0.81 -20.99 -13.38
CA GLY A 470 1.54 -21.16 -14.63
C GLY A 470 0.89 -20.40 -15.79
N ILE A 471 -0.42 -20.50 -15.94
CA ILE A 471 -1.19 -19.79 -16.98
C ILE A 471 -1.10 -18.28 -16.77
N PHE A 472 -1.38 -17.78 -15.56
CA PHE A 472 -1.35 -16.35 -15.29
C PHE A 472 0.05 -15.76 -15.38
N ALA A 473 1.08 -16.47 -14.90
CA ALA A 473 2.46 -16.04 -15.01
C ALA A 473 2.91 -15.92 -16.47
N THR A 474 2.63 -16.92 -17.30
CA THR A 474 3.01 -16.91 -18.73
C THR A 474 2.25 -15.83 -19.50
N ALA A 475 0.93 -15.75 -19.33
CA ALA A 475 0.10 -14.74 -19.99
C ALA A 475 0.50 -13.31 -19.57
N GLY A 476 0.67 -13.07 -18.26
CA GLY A 476 1.10 -11.80 -17.72
C GLY A 476 2.49 -11.39 -18.21
N THR A 477 3.45 -12.31 -18.16
CA THR A 477 4.81 -12.10 -18.68
C THR A 477 4.81 -11.69 -20.15
N TRP A 478 4.07 -12.40 -20.98
CA TRP A 478 3.93 -12.11 -22.41
C TRP A 478 3.30 -10.72 -22.65
N MET A 479 2.23 -10.37 -21.91
CA MET A 479 1.59 -9.06 -22.01
C MET A 479 2.53 -7.92 -21.61
N VAL A 480 3.30 -8.10 -20.52
CA VAL A 480 4.26 -7.11 -20.06
C VAL A 480 5.38 -6.92 -21.08
N ILE A 481 5.96 -8.00 -21.62
CA ILE A 481 7.01 -7.91 -22.64
C ILE A 481 6.51 -7.15 -23.87
N ARG A 482 5.30 -7.44 -24.36
CA ARG A 482 4.69 -6.71 -25.49
C ARG A 482 4.53 -5.23 -25.16
N LEU A 483 4.00 -4.91 -23.98
CA LEU A 483 3.78 -3.53 -23.57
C LEU A 483 5.09 -2.74 -23.40
N LEU A 484 6.12 -3.35 -22.82
CA LEU A 484 7.43 -2.74 -22.65
C LEU A 484 8.11 -2.45 -24.00
N LYS A 485 7.97 -3.34 -24.97
CA LYS A 485 8.45 -3.11 -26.37
C LYS A 485 7.73 -1.92 -27.03
N THR A 486 6.41 -1.82 -26.90
CA THR A 486 5.65 -0.70 -27.47
C THR A 486 5.97 0.64 -26.81
N LYS A 487 6.22 0.65 -25.50
CA LYS A 487 6.65 1.86 -24.76
C LYS A 487 8.05 2.32 -25.13
N ALA A 488 8.94 1.38 -25.47
CA ALA A 488 10.30 1.70 -25.92
C ALA A 488 10.33 2.40 -27.30
N LEU A 489 9.33 2.13 -28.15
CA LEU A 489 9.23 2.68 -29.50
C LEU A 489 8.49 4.03 -29.59
N ARG A 490 7.81 4.46 -28.52
CA ARG A 490 7.12 5.75 -28.49
C ARG A 490 8.05 6.82 -27.98
N PRO A 491 8.26 7.94 -28.73
CA PRO A 491 9.01 9.07 -28.20
C PRO A 491 8.34 9.56 -26.91
N ALA A 492 9.15 10.02 -25.97
CA ALA A 492 8.66 10.65 -24.74
C ALA A 492 7.98 11.99 -25.13
N ASN A 493 6.65 11.99 -25.16
CA ASN A 493 5.85 13.23 -25.24
C ASN A 493 5.84 13.93 -23.89
#